data_4f0ccff2edf65ada719e7fb4c68fea8e
#
_entry.id   4f0ccff2edf65ada719e7fb4c68fea8e
#
_cell.length_a   1.000
_cell.length_b   1.000
_cell.length_c   1.000
_cell.angle_alpha   90.00
_cell.angle_beta   90.00
_cell.angle_gamma   90.00
#
_symmetry.space_group_name_H-M   'P 1'
#
loop_
_entity.id
_entity.type
_entity.pdbx_description
1 polymer ?
#
loop_
_entity_poly.entity_id
_entity_poly.type
_entity_poly.pdbx_seq_one_letter_code
_entity_poly.pdbx_strand_id
1 'polypeptide(L)'
;MSEEFRGALIAHAQTVVERAVRAQSEAATQQYLVLPFFQLLGYDPLDPDEVIPEAHASFSDKFKNRVDYSISVNGMPAIAIECKKVGTLSEANRGELKGYFNAVPSVKLGILRSSAAFSVVSLLAR
;
A
#
# COMPACT_ATOMS: atom_id res chain seq x y z
N MET A 1 17.82 -9.75 -8.17
CA MET A 1 17.47 -9.62 -6.74
C MET A 1 18.65 -10.09 -5.92
N SER A 2 19.08 -9.28 -4.94
CA SER A 2 20.18 -9.69 -4.07
C SER A 2 19.74 -10.81 -3.12
N GLU A 3 20.70 -11.63 -2.69
CA GLU A 3 20.43 -12.67 -1.71
C GLU A 3 19.97 -12.09 -0.37
N GLU A 4 20.51 -10.94 -0.01
CA GLU A 4 20.15 -10.23 1.19
C GLU A 4 18.68 -9.79 1.17
N PHE A 5 18.24 -9.18 0.06
CA PHE A 5 16.85 -8.76 -0.11
C PHE A 5 15.92 -9.97 -0.15
N ARG A 6 16.32 -11.02 -0.84
CA ARG A 6 15.53 -12.26 -0.92
C ARG A 6 15.31 -12.86 0.46
N GLY A 7 16.37 -12.92 1.27
CA GLY A 7 16.28 -13.43 2.63
C GLY A 7 15.36 -12.59 3.50
N ALA A 8 15.45 -11.26 3.37
CA ALA A 8 14.58 -10.34 4.09
C ALA A 8 13.11 -10.50 3.66
N LEU A 9 12.86 -10.70 2.38
CA LEU A 9 11.51 -10.90 1.85
C LEU A 9 10.90 -12.20 2.38
N ILE A 10 11.68 -13.28 2.42
CA ILE A 10 11.21 -14.56 2.95
C ILE A 10 10.89 -14.44 4.44
N ALA A 11 11.76 -13.80 5.22
CA ALA A 11 11.52 -13.57 6.64
C ALA A 11 10.26 -12.73 6.87
N HIS A 12 10.06 -11.70 6.06
CA HIS A 12 8.87 -10.87 6.13
C HIS A 12 7.61 -11.69 5.81
N ALA A 13 7.67 -12.55 4.81
CA ALA A 13 6.54 -13.42 4.44
C ALA A 13 6.13 -14.32 5.62
N GLN A 14 7.10 -14.89 6.32
CA GLN A 14 6.84 -15.72 7.51
C GLN A 14 6.19 -14.89 8.61
N THR A 15 6.68 -13.70 8.86
CA THR A 15 6.12 -12.78 9.86
C THR A 15 4.68 -12.43 9.53
N VAL A 16 4.36 -12.19 8.28
CA VAL A 16 2.98 -11.88 7.87
C VAL A 16 2.04 -13.05 8.13
N VAL A 17 2.45 -14.27 7.81
CA VAL A 17 1.63 -15.45 8.08
C VAL A 17 1.30 -15.56 9.57
N GLU A 18 2.28 -15.32 10.45
CA GLU A 18 2.07 -15.35 11.89
C GLU A 18 1.14 -14.23 12.37
N ARG A 19 1.30 -13.02 11.85
CA ARG A 19 0.56 -11.84 12.30
C ARG A 19 -0.84 -11.74 11.70
N ALA A 20 -1.08 -12.31 10.52
CA ALA A 20 -2.34 -12.16 9.80
C ALA A 20 -3.55 -12.63 10.63
N VAL A 21 -3.39 -13.69 11.41
CA VAL A 21 -4.47 -14.21 12.25
C VAL A 21 -4.88 -13.24 13.36
N ARG A 22 -4.00 -12.31 13.71
CA ARG A 22 -4.26 -11.30 14.75
C ARG A 22 -4.60 -9.93 14.17
N ALA A 23 -4.50 -9.75 12.86
CA ALA A 23 -4.82 -8.51 12.19
C ALA A 23 -6.32 -8.48 11.86
N GLN A 24 -7.13 -8.16 12.86
CA GLN A 24 -8.58 -8.30 12.81
C GLN A 24 -9.31 -7.06 12.28
N SER A 25 -8.58 -6.02 11.94
CA SER A 25 -9.13 -4.77 11.40
C SER A 25 -8.27 -4.25 10.27
N GLU A 26 -8.79 -3.29 9.51
CA GLU A 26 -7.97 -2.63 8.48
C GLU A 26 -6.78 -1.91 9.12
N ALA A 27 -7.00 -1.22 10.24
CA ALA A 27 -5.91 -0.53 10.94
C ALA A 27 -4.83 -1.49 11.42
N ALA A 28 -5.22 -2.64 11.98
CA ALA A 28 -4.26 -3.66 12.41
C ALA A 28 -3.51 -4.26 11.21
N THR A 29 -4.21 -4.49 10.10
CA THR A 29 -3.58 -4.97 8.87
C THR A 29 -2.52 -3.99 8.39
N GLN A 30 -2.84 -2.71 8.37
CA GLN A 30 -1.91 -1.67 7.96
C GLN A 30 -0.69 -1.63 8.88
N GLN A 31 -0.91 -1.61 10.17
CA GLN A 31 0.17 -1.46 11.15
C GLN A 31 1.11 -2.67 11.21
N TYR A 32 0.55 -3.88 11.18
CA TYR A 32 1.35 -5.09 11.41
C TYR A 32 1.84 -5.77 10.15
N LEU A 33 1.20 -5.53 9.02
CA LEU A 33 1.52 -6.21 7.77
C LEU A 33 2.02 -5.27 6.68
N VAL A 34 1.41 -4.10 6.55
CA VAL A 34 1.69 -3.20 5.43
C VAL A 34 2.88 -2.29 5.72
N LEU A 35 2.90 -1.64 6.88
CA LEU A 35 4.03 -0.74 7.23
C LEU A 35 5.37 -1.46 7.27
N PRO A 36 5.47 -2.69 7.85
CA PRO A 36 6.72 -3.43 7.77
C PRO A 36 7.15 -3.79 6.36
N PHE A 37 6.19 -3.96 5.44
CA PHE A 37 6.51 -4.18 4.04
C PHE A 37 7.15 -2.93 3.41
N PHE A 38 6.66 -1.74 3.75
CA PHE A 38 7.27 -0.50 3.27
C PHE A 38 8.72 -0.38 3.75
N GLN A 39 8.97 -0.75 5.03
CA GLN A 39 10.33 -0.77 5.57
C GLN A 39 11.24 -1.72 4.81
N LEU A 40 10.72 -2.89 4.47
CA LEU A 40 11.44 -3.88 3.68
C LEU A 40 11.87 -3.32 2.32
N LEU A 41 11.01 -2.51 1.71
CA LEU A 41 11.29 -1.88 0.42
C LEU A 41 12.24 -0.68 0.53
N GLY A 42 12.62 -0.29 1.74
CA GLY A 42 13.57 0.80 1.96
C GLY A 42 12.93 2.14 2.27
N TYR A 43 11.62 2.18 2.48
CA TYR A 43 10.93 3.41 2.85
C TYR A 43 10.73 3.48 4.36
N ASP A 44 10.73 4.69 4.91
CA ASP A 44 10.47 4.91 6.32
C ASP A 44 8.99 5.28 6.52
N PRO A 45 8.18 4.36 7.07
CA PRO A 45 6.74 4.64 7.26
C PRO A 45 6.46 5.71 8.31
N LEU A 46 7.47 6.12 9.06
CA LEU A 46 7.33 7.19 10.05
C LEU A 46 7.82 8.54 9.54
N ASP A 47 8.35 8.58 8.32
CA ASP A 47 8.77 9.84 7.69
C ASP A 47 7.58 10.41 6.90
N PRO A 48 7.04 11.57 7.33
CA PRO A 48 5.89 12.16 6.66
C PRO A 48 6.15 12.62 5.23
N ASP A 49 7.42 12.72 4.84
CA ASP A 49 7.78 13.09 3.47
C ASP A 49 7.90 11.87 2.55
N GLU A 50 7.98 10.67 3.11
CA GLU A 50 8.09 9.44 2.32
C GLU A 50 6.79 8.67 2.23
N VAL A 51 6.13 8.42 3.36
CA VAL A 51 4.91 7.61 3.43
C VAL A 51 3.80 8.45 4.03
N ILE A 52 2.80 8.77 3.23
CA ILE A 52 1.70 9.63 3.62
C ILE A 52 0.44 8.78 3.78
N PRO A 53 -0.10 8.64 5.00
CA PRO A 53 -1.35 7.93 5.22
C PRO A 53 -2.54 8.76 4.78
N GLU A 54 -3.61 8.08 4.36
CA GLU A 54 -4.86 8.72 3.95
C GLU A 54 -4.64 9.84 2.94
N ALA A 55 -3.84 9.54 1.91
CA ALA A 55 -3.46 10.55 0.93
C ALA A 55 -4.61 10.91 0.01
N HIS A 56 -4.78 12.22 -0.19
CA HIS A 56 -5.79 12.78 -1.09
C HIS A 56 -5.13 13.39 -2.32
N ALA A 57 -5.83 13.34 -3.44
CA ALA A 57 -5.45 14.15 -4.57
C ALA A 57 -5.69 15.63 -4.20
N SER A 58 -4.65 16.45 -4.26
CA SER A 58 -4.64 17.80 -3.69
C SER A 58 -5.66 18.75 -4.30
N PHE A 59 -6.13 18.47 -5.49
CA PHE A 59 -7.12 19.30 -6.17
C PHE A 59 -8.54 18.75 -6.07
N SER A 60 -8.74 17.69 -5.28
CA SER A 60 -10.04 17.06 -5.13
C SER A 60 -10.56 17.22 -3.71
N ASP A 61 -11.73 17.82 -3.58
CA ASP A 61 -12.44 17.92 -2.30
C ASP A 61 -13.26 16.68 -2.02
N LYS A 62 -13.15 15.64 -2.86
CA LYS A 62 -14.01 14.47 -2.79
C LYS A 62 -13.24 13.27 -2.25
N PHE A 63 -13.87 12.56 -1.31
CA PHE A 63 -13.32 11.38 -0.67
C PHE A 63 -12.94 10.26 -1.63
N LYS A 64 -13.57 10.19 -2.78
CA LYS A 64 -13.33 9.13 -3.75
C LYS A 64 -11.97 9.17 -4.44
N ASN A 65 -11.17 10.21 -4.20
CA ASN A 65 -9.80 10.31 -4.71
C ASN A 65 -8.79 10.16 -3.57
N ARG A 66 -9.12 9.36 -2.57
CA ARG A 66 -8.26 9.06 -1.44
C ARG A 66 -7.74 7.63 -1.56
N VAL A 67 -6.49 7.42 -1.12
CA VAL A 67 -5.91 6.08 -0.95
C VAL A 67 -5.36 5.96 0.47
N ASP A 68 -5.16 4.73 0.92
CA ASP A 68 -4.67 4.49 2.28
C ASP A 68 -3.26 5.01 2.47
N TYR A 69 -2.39 4.84 1.48
CA TYR A 69 -1.02 5.35 1.54
C TYR A 69 -0.55 5.84 0.18
N SER A 70 0.26 6.89 0.22
CA SER A 70 1.04 7.33 -0.92
C SER A 70 2.50 7.33 -0.53
N ILE A 71 3.34 6.74 -1.36
CA ILE A 71 4.79 6.79 -1.19
C ILE A 71 5.35 7.82 -2.16
N SER A 72 6.10 8.77 -1.61
CA SER A 72 6.70 9.84 -2.39
C SER A 72 8.17 9.55 -2.69
N VAL A 73 8.56 9.88 -3.89
CA VAL A 73 9.97 9.81 -4.34
C VAL A 73 10.33 11.19 -4.87
N ASN A 74 11.40 11.76 -4.35
CA ASN A 74 11.85 13.11 -4.71
C ASN A 74 10.74 14.16 -4.56
N GLY A 75 9.95 14.03 -3.49
CA GLY A 75 8.89 15.00 -3.18
C GLY A 75 7.61 14.87 -3.97
N MET A 76 7.51 13.86 -4.84
CA MET A 76 6.32 13.63 -5.67
C MET A 76 5.70 12.28 -5.37
N PRO A 77 4.36 12.20 -5.27
CA PRO A 77 3.70 10.89 -5.14
C PRO A 77 4.08 9.98 -6.31
N ALA A 78 4.57 8.80 -5.99
CA ALA A 78 5.04 7.83 -6.99
C ALA A 78 4.28 6.51 -6.94
N ILE A 79 3.88 6.07 -5.75
CA ILE A 79 3.20 4.78 -5.55
C ILE A 79 1.96 5.03 -4.69
N ALA A 80 0.82 4.53 -5.14
CA ALA A 80 -0.42 4.58 -4.39
C ALA A 80 -0.79 3.17 -3.92
N ILE A 81 -1.13 3.04 -2.64
CA ILE A 81 -1.45 1.75 -2.05
C ILE A 81 -2.81 1.82 -1.37
N GLU A 82 -3.69 0.91 -1.74
CA GLU A 82 -4.97 0.71 -1.09
C GLU A 82 -4.95 -0.65 -0.38
N CYS A 83 -5.34 -0.67 0.89
CA CYS A 83 -5.27 -1.86 1.73
C CYS A 83 -6.66 -2.28 2.14
N LYS A 84 -6.92 -3.57 2.13
CA LYS A 84 -8.19 -4.12 2.61
C LYS A 84 -7.94 -5.23 3.59
N LYS A 85 -8.86 -5.36 4.56
CA LYS A 85 -8.90 -6.48 5.49
C LYS A 85 -9.09 -7.78 4.71
N VAL A 86 -8.79 -8.90 5.35
CA VAL A 86 -9.10 -10.23 4.81
C VAL A 86 -10.53 -10.26 4.30
N GLY A 87 -10.70 -10.63 3.06
CA GLY A 87 -12.00 -10.68 2.43
C GLY A 87 -11.90 -10.49 0.93
N THR A 88 -13.05 -10.36 0.32
CA THR A 88 -13.15 -10.21 -1.12
C THR A 88 -12.76 -8.80 -1.56
N LEU A 89 -11.81 -8.71 -2.46
CA LEU A 89 -11.50 -7.46 -3.12
C LEU A 89 -12.54 -7.20 -4.19
N SER A 90 -13.22 -6.06 -4.09
CA SER A 90 -14.32 -5.72 -4.97
C SER A 90 -13.89 -4.74 -6.06
N GLU A 91 -14.74 -4.59 -7.06
CA GLU A 91 -14.55 -3.57 -8.10
C GLU A 91 -14.56 -2.15 -7.51
N ALA A 92 -15.29 -1.94 -6.42
CA ALA A 92 -15.29 -0.65 -5.72
C ALA A 92 -13.91 -0.31 -5.17
N ASN A 93 -13.20 -1.31 -4.61
CA ASN A 93 -11.83 -1.11 -4.10
C ASN A 93 -10.87 -0.73 -5.22
N ARG A 94 -10.99 -1.38 -6.36
CA ARG A 94 -10.18 -1.05 -7.53
C ARG A 94 -10.51 0.35 -8.06
N GLY A 95 -11.79 0.72 -8.00
CA GLY A 95 -12.24 2.03 -8.44
C GLY A 95 -11.66 3.17 -7.63
N GLU A 96 -11.55 3.02 -6.31
CA GLU A 96 -10.93 4.01 -5.44
C GLU A 96 -9.47 4.23 -5.81
N LEU A 97 -8.70 3.13 -5.94
CA LEU A 97 -7.30 3.20 -6.33
C LEU A 97 -7.14 3.81 -7.72
N LYS A 98 -7.97 3.39 -8.66
CA LYS A 98 -7.95 3.87 -10.03
C LYS A 98 -8.25 5.37 -10.10
N GLY A 99 -9.22 5.84 -9.30
CA GLY A 99 -9.55 7.25 -9.22
C GLY A 99 -8.36 8.10 -8.76
N TYR A 100 -7.68 7.68 -7.72
CA TYR A 100 -6.48 8.38 -7.26
C TYR A 100 -5.36 8.33 -8.29
N PHE A 101 -5.11 7.15 -8.86
CA PHE A 101 -4.08 6.96 -9.88
C PHE A 101 -4.28 7.90 -11.07
N ASN A 102 -5.53 8.03 -11.53
CA ASN A 102 -5.86 8.91 -12.64
C ASN A 102 -5.78 10.40 -12.27
N ALA A 103 -6.06 10.71 -11.01
CA ALA A 103 -6.08 12.10 -10.53
C ALA A 103 -4.67 12.65 -10.23
N VAL A 104 -3.69 11.78 -10.02
CA VAL A 104 -2.33 12.18 -9.66
C VAL A 104 -1.34 11.60 -10.68
N PRO A 105 -1.03 12.36 -11.76
CA PRO A 105 -0.22 11.84 -12.87
C PRO A 105 1.20 11.41 -12.51
N SER A 106 1.76 11.92 -11.41
CA SER A 106 3.10 11.52 -10.97
C SER A 106 3.13 10.08 -10.44
N VAL A 107 1.97 9.53 -10.05
CA VAL A 107 1.88 8.15 -9.58
C VAL A 107 2.07 7.20 -10.75
N LYS A 108 3.07 6.34 -10.66
CA LYS A 108 3.41 5.38 -11.72
C LYS A 108 2.98 3.97 -11.38
N LEU A 109 2.69 3.69 -10.12
CA LEU A 109 2.33 2.35 -9.68
C LEU A 109 1.21 2.43 -8.65
N GLY A 110 0.13 1.71 -8.89
CA GLY A 110 -0.94 1.53 -7.93
C GLY A 110 -0.97 0.08 -7.44
N ILE A 111 -1.10 -0.11 -6.16
CA ILE A 111 -1.11 -1.44 -5.53
C ILE A 111 -2.38 -1.58 -4.70
N LEU A 112 -3.15 -2.62 -4.98
CA LEU A 112 -4.29 -3.02 -4.16
C LEU A 112 -3.91 -4.28 -3.42
N ARG A 113 -3.99 -4.25 -2.09
CA ARG A 113 -3.49 -5.33 -1.24
C ARG A 113 -4.51 -5.73 -0.18
N SER A 114 -4.55 -7.02 0.13
CA SER A 114 -5.31 -7.53 1.26
C SER A 114 -4.38 -8.23 2.26
N SER A 115 -4.88 -8.46 3.48
CA SER A 115 -4.12 -9.16 4.51
C SER A 115 -4.05 -10.68 4.28
N ALA A 116 -4.91 -11.23 3.43
CA ALA A 116 -5.03 -12.68 3.27
C ALA A 116 -3.87 -13.31 2.52
N ALA A 117 -3.16 -12.53 1.74
CA ALA A 117 -2.01 -13.01 0.99
C ALA A 117 -1.13 -11.82 0.66
N PHE A 118 0.16 -12.08 0.48
CA PHE A 118 1.05 -11.13 -0.18
C PHE A 118 0.67 -10.92 -1.65
N SER A 119 -0.56 -11.23 -1.99
CA SER A 119 -1.00 -11.04 -3.34
C SER A 119 -1.20 -9.56 -3.59
N VAL A 120 -0.35 -9.03 -4.40
CA VAL A 120 -0.68 -7.84 -5.16
C VAL A 120 -1.82 -8.27 -6.05
N VAL A 121 -3.01 -7.79 -5.73
CA VAL A 121 -4.22 -8.26 -6.42
C VAL A 121 -4.47 -7.44 -7.68
N SER A 122 -3.96 -6.22 -7.71
CA SER A 122 -4.10 -5.38 -8.89
C SER A 122 -2.96 -4.38 -8.94
N LEU A 123 -2.30 -4.32 -10.09
CA LEU A 123 -1.28 -3.32 -10.39
C LEU A 123 -1.82 -2.40 -11.48
N LEU A 124 -1.72 -1.09 -11.23
CA LEU A 124 -1.90 -0.07 -12.24
C LEU A 124 -0.53 0.51 -12.53
N ALA A 125 -0.14 0.53 -13.79
CA ALA A 125 1.16 1.04 -14.21
C ALA A 125 1.03 1.94 -15.42
N ARG A 126 1.95 2.91 -15.52
CA ARG A 126 2.07 3.78 -16.68
C ARG A 126 3.32 3.42 -17.48
#